data_b2d52bee2a5db3cf25afe7eba67c5693
#
_entry.id   b2d52bee2a5db3cf25afe7eba67c5693
#
_cell.length_a   1.000
_cell.length_b   1.000
_cell.length_c   1.000
_cell.angle_alpha   90.00
_cell.angle_beta   90.00
_cell.angle_gamma   90.00
#
_symmetry.space_group_name_H-M   'P 1'
#
loop_
_entity.id
_entity.type
_entity.pdbx_description
1 polymer ?
#
loop_
_entity_poly.entity_id
_entity_poly.type
_entity_poly.pdbx_seq_one_letter_code
_entity_poly.pdbx_strand_id
1 'polypeptide(L)'
;MVPPFRADHIGSLLRPRKLRDAFRAHAAGSLTQEQFRAAQDQAIRDVVQLQHDCGLKVVTDGEFRRISYWEKFVRLTRGLEVRDAFLTFHDADGHEKAFTAPYASGKVRREEPITLDEWGVGNSKITMPAPSTMHFYRFTDWGSAYRDTEEFFRDLGRVYQQEIAELAKAGCRYVQLDEVAVAILCDPAARDKVKAAGEDPDRLVDLYIGAINEAVKNTPADVTVGVHVCRGNYKGMYLSEGGYDSVAERFFGGTKVNHFLLEFDTPRAGGFSPLRHVPKDKGVVLGLVSSKTPVLEKMDALRQRADEAAKYVDASRLAISPQCGFASTMGGNPVSEADERAKLKLCVDAAAKIWG
;
A
#
# COMPACT_ATOMS: atom_id res chain seq x y z
N MET A 1 -9.85 -9.04 16.06
CA MET A 1 -10.69 -8.02 15.38
C MET A 1 -10.91 -8.50 13.95
N VAL A 2 -12.09 -8.34 13.40
CA VAL A 2 -12.39 -8.70 12.01
C VAL A 2 -11.96 -7.54 11.14
N PRO A 3 -11.45 -7.74 9.91
CA PRO A 3 -11.32 -6.65 8.95
C PRO A 3 -12.66 -5.90 8.85
N PRO A 4 -12.68 -4.58 8.66
CA PRO A 4 -13.92 -3.80 8.68
C PRO A 4 -14.97 -4.33 7.69
N PHE A 5 -14.51 -5.00 6.62
CA PHE A 5 -15.35 -5.52 5.54
C PHE A 5 -14.77 -6.82 4.98
N ARG A 6 -15.64 -7.71 4.47
CA ARG A 6 -15.24 -8.98 3.84
C ARG A 6 -14.61 -8.82 2.46
N ALA A 7 -14.98 -7.77 1.72
CA ALA A 7 -14.33 -7.36 0.49
C ALA A 7 -13.67 -6.00 0.70
N ASP A 8 -12.39 -5.91 0.37
CA ASP A 8 -11.57 -4.70 0.44
C ASP A 8 -10.82 -4.51 -0.89
N HIS A 9 -10.14 -3.38 -1.05
CA HIS A 9 -9.18 -3.15 -2.13
C HIS A 9 -8.03 -2.27 -1.61
N ILE A 10 -6.93 -2.18 -2.35
CA ILE A 10 -5.69 -1.60 -1.81
C ILE A 10 -5.65 -0.06 -1.86
N GLY A 11 -6.43 0.55 -2.74
CA GLY A 11 -6.58 2.01 -2.72
C GLY A 11 -6.43 2.65 -4.09
N SER A 12 -5.28 2.47 -4.77
CA SER A 12 -5.05 3.10 -6.07
C SER A 12 -5.81 2.41 -7.20
N LEU A 13 -6.50 3.22 -8.02
CA LEU A 13 -7.31 2.80 -9.15
C LEU A 13 -6.77 3.41 -10.46
N LEU A 14 -7.19 2.86 -11.61
CA LEU A 14 -6.75 3.31 -12.92
C LEU A 14 -7.21 4.74 -13.17
N ARG A 15 -6.25 5.63 -13.46
CA ARG A 15 -6.56 7.03 -13.76
C ARG A 15 -7.14 7.16 -15.16
N PRO A 16 -8.36 7.73 -15.33
CA PRO A 16 -8.96 7.97 -16.63
C PRO A 16 -8.03 8.81 -17.52
N ARG A 17 -8.11 8.61 -18.85
CA ARG A 17 -7.28 9.39 -19.79
C ARG A 17 -7.38 10.90 -19.56
N LYS A 18 -8.60 11.41 -19.35
CA LYS A 18 -8.85 12.84 -19.09
C LYS A 18 -8.05 13.36 -17.88
N LEU A 19 -7.98 12.58 -16.80
CA LEU A 19 -7.21 12.94 -15.62
C LEU A 19 -5.71 12.93 -15.90
N ARG A 20 -5.20 11.91 -16.60
CA ARG A 20 -3.78 11.85 -17.01
C ARG A 20 -3.39 13.01 -17.91
N ASP A 21 -4.29 13.42 -18.83
CA ASP A 21 -4.10 14.59 -19.68
C ASP A 21 -4.09 15.88 -18.85
N ALA A 22 -4.95 16.02 -17.85
CA ALA A 22 -4.97 17.16 -16.93
C ALA A 22 -3.66 17.28 -16.12
N PHE A 23 -3.08 16.17 -15.63
CA PHE A 23 -1.76 16.18 -14.99
C PHE A 23 -0.67 16.72 -15.92
N ARG A 24 -0.65 16.27 -17.18
CA ARG A 24 0.33 16.73 -18.19
C ARG A 24 0.15 18.21 -18.51
N ALA A 25 -1.09 18.64 -18.73
CA ALA A 25 -1.43 20.02 -19.04
C ALA A 25 -1.07 20.98 -17.89
N HIS A 26 -1.32 20.56 -16.64
CA HIS A 26 -0.95 21.33 -15.46
C HIS A 26 0.58 21.44 -15.32
N ALA A 27 1.31 20.32 -15.48
CA ALA A 27 2.77 20.32 -15.43
C ALA A 27 3.40 21.17 -16.54
N ALA A 28 2.75 21.28 -17.70
CA ALA A 28 3.15 22.15 -18.81
C ALA A 28 2.71 23.63 -18.65
N GLY A 29 2.03 23.99 -17.54
CA GLY A 29 1.52 25.33 -17.29
C GLY A 29 0.32 25.75 -18.16
N SER A 30 -0.28 24.83 -18.90
CA SER A 30 -1.45 25.09 -19.77
C SER A 30 -2.80 24.89 -19.07
N LEU A 31 -2.81 24.45 -17.81
CA LEU A 31 -3.98 24.30 -16.95
C LEU A 31 -3.71 24.99 -15.61
N THR A 32 -4.63 25.85 -15.16
CA THR A 32 -4.50 26.50 -13.84
C THR A 32 -4.66 25.49 -12.71
N GLN A 33 -4.19 25.81 -11.51
CA GLN A 33 -4.36 24.97 -10.31
C GLN A 33 -5.84 24.69 -10.02
N GLU A 34 -6.71 25.68 -10.19
CA GLU A 34 -8.16 25.53 -9.97
C GLU A 34 -8.79 24.56 -10.97
N GLN A 35 -8.46 24.72 -12.27
CA GLN A 35 -8.94 23.84 -13.33
C GLN A 35 -8.43 22.41 -13.14
N PHE A 36 -7.17 22.26 -12.73
CA PHE A 36 -6.59 20.96 -12.43
C PHE A 36 -7.30 20.27 -11.25
N ARG A 37 -7.54 21.01 -10.15
CA ARG A 37 -8.29 20.52 -9.01
C ARG A 37 -9.72 20.11 -9.38
N ALA A 38 -10.42 20.90 -10.19
CA ALA A 38 -11.75 20.56 -10.68
C ALA A 38 -11.77 19.25 -11.49
N ALA A 39 -10.75 19.03 -12.33
CA ALA A 39 -10.59 17.78 -13.08
C ALA A 39 -10.35 16.56 -12.17
N GLN A 40 -9.53 16.73 -11.12
CA GLN A 40 -9.31 15.70 -10.10
C GLN A 40 -10.60 15.40 -9.34
N ASP A 41 -11.30 16.42 -8.88
CA ASP A 41 -12.55 16.27 -8.11
C ASP A 41 -13.64 15.54 -8.92
N GLN A 42 -13.75 15.82 -10.22
CA GLN A 42 -14.68 15.09 -11.08
C GLN A 42 -14.28 13.62 -11.22
N ALA A 43 -13.02 13.34 -11.51
CA ALA A 43 -12.53 11.97 -11.64
C ALA A 43 -12.69 11.18 -10.33
N ILE A 44 -12.49 11.82 -9.17
CA ILE A 44 -12.68 11.20 -7.85
C ILE A 44 -14.17 10.87 -7.64
N ARG A 45 -15.10 11.77 -7.95
CA ARG A 45 -16.54 11.45 -7.87
C ARG A 45 -16.90 10.24 -8.72
N ASP A 46 -16.38 10.18 -9.95
CA ASP A 46 -16.66 9.09 -10.88
C ASP A 46 -16.11 7.75 -10.37
N VAL A 47 -14.89 7.74 -9.82
CA VAL A 47 -14.27 6.50 -9.30
C VAL A 47 -14.88 6.05 -7.97
N VAL A 48 -15.34 6.96 -7.13
CA VAL A 48 -16.12 6.64 -5.93
C VAL A 48 -17.43 5.94 -6.32
N GLN A 49 -18.15 6.49 -7.32
CA GLN A 49 -19.36 5.86 -7.82
C GLN A 49 -19.10 4.48 -8.44
N LEU A 50 -18.00 4.32 -9.21
CA LEU A 50 -17.59 3.03 -9.76
C LEU A 50 -17.42 1.96 -8.66
N GLN A 51 -16.78 2.33 -7.54
CA GLN A 51 -16.58 1.41 -6.42
C GLN A 51 -17.92 1.00 -5.76
N HIS A 52 -18.84 1.95 -5.58
CA HIS A 52 -20.20 1.65 -5.10
C HIS A 52 -20.97 0.75 -6.07
N ASP A 53 -20.88 1.00 -7.38
CA ASP A 53 -21.51 0.17 -8.41
C ASP A 53 -20.96 -1.27 -8.42
N CYS A 54 -19.69 -1.47 -8.01
CA CYS A 54 -19.11 -2.79 -7.79
C CYS A 54 -19.60 -3.48 -6.52
N GLY A 55 -20.31 -2.75 -5.63
CA GLY A 55 -20.79 -3.26 -4.34
C GLY A 55 -19.78 -3.17 -3.21
N LEU A 56 -18.68 -2.43 -3.39
CA LEU A 56 -17.67 -2.21 -2.35
C LEU A 56 -18.24 -1.31 -1.25
N LYS A 57 -17.96 -1.67 0.00
CA LYS A 57 -18.23 -0.86 1.19
C LYS A 57 -16.99 -0.07 1.63
N VAL A 58 -15.81 -0.53 1.26
CA VAL A 58 -14.56 0.22 1.38
C VAL A 58 -14.35 1.00 0.10
N VAL A 59 -14.21 2.32 0.22
CA VAL A 59 -14.10 3.25 -0.90
C VAL A 59 -12.92 4.18 -0.67
N THR A 60 -12.11 4.43 -1.69
CA THR A 60 -11.03 5.41 -1.69
C THR A 60 -11.25 6.47 -2.77
N ASP A 61 -10.44 7.52 -2.76
CA ASP A 61 -10.36 8.51 -3.84
C ASP A 61 -9.63 8.01 -5.10
N GLY A 62 -9.21 6.71 -5.12
CA GLY A 62 -8.40 6.10 -6.17
C GLY A 62 -6.96 6.57 -6.20
N GLU A 63 -6.54 7.38 -5.24
CA GLU A 63 -5.25 8.10 -5.20
C GLU A 63 -5.08 9.08 -6.39
N PHE A 64 -6.19 9.65 -6.86
CA PHE A 64 -6.21 10.46 -8.08
C PHE A 64 -5.57 11.83 -7.93
N ARG A 65 -5.15 12.21 -6.70
CA ARG A 65 -4.36 13.42 -6.45
C ARG A 65 -2.85 13.17 -6.46
N ARG A 66 -2.42 11.90 -6.63
CA ARG A 66 -1.01 11.48 -6.54
C ARG A 66 -0.44 11.07 -7.89
N ILE A 67 0.86 11.30 -8.11
CA ILE A 67 1.62 10.78 -9.26
C ILE A 67 2.03 9.33 -9.00
N SER A 68 2.44 9.02 -7.76
CA SER A 68 2.68 7.68 -7.26
C SER A 68 2.17 7.57 -5.82
N TYR A 69 2.01 6.35 -5.28
CA TYR A 69 1.46 6.11 -3.95
C TYR A 69 2.20 6.84 -2.81
N TRP A 70 3.49 7.20 -2.99
CA TRP A 70 4.31 7.86 -1.97
C TRP A 70 4.72 9.31 -2.30
N GLU A 71 4.67 9.74 -3.58
CA GLU A 71 5.25 11.03 -4.01
C GLU A 71 4.66 12.23 -3.27
N LYS A 72 3.34 12.29 -3.15
CA LYS A 72 2.66 13.39 -2.46
C LYS A 72 3.07 13.49 -0.99
N PHE A 73 3.22 12.34 -0.32
CA PHE A 73 3.68 12.29 1.07
C PHE A 73 5.08 12.90 1.21
N VAL A 74 6.00 12.55 0.32
CA VAL A 74 7.36 13.11 0.29
C VAL A 74 7.35 14.60 0.01
N ARG A 75 6.62 15.03 -1.00
CA ARG A 75 6.57 16.43 -1.43
C ARG A 75 5.99 17.38 -0.38
N LEU A 76 5.03 16.91 0.43
CA LEU A 76 4.39 17.70 1.49
C LEU A 76 5.02 17.48 2.87
N THR A 77 6.04 16.65 2.97
CA THR A 77 6.79 16.45 4.21
C THR A 77 8.10 17.23 4.15
N ARG A 78 8.23 18.28 4.96
CA ARG A 78 9.47 19.05 5.05
C ARG A 78 10.65 18.16 5.40
N GLY A 79 11.77 18.34 4.71
CA GLY A 79 13.02 17.60 4.93
C GLY A 79 13.15 16.33 4.11
N LEU A 80 12.11 15.95 3.34
CA LEU A 80 12.20 14.88 2.34
C LEU A 80 12.33 15.45 0.92
N GLU A 81 13.05 14.74 0.07
CA GLU A 81 13.19 15.00 -1.37
C GLU A 81 13.21 13.69 -2.15
N VAL A 82 13.24 13.78 -3.47
CA VAL A 82 13.24 12.64 -4.39
C VAL A 82 14.61 12.50 -5.04
N ARG A 83 15.17 11.29 -5.01
CA ARG A 83 16.42 10.89 -5.71
C ARG A 83 16.23 9.55 -6.42
N ASP A 84 17.25 9.10 -7.18
CA ASP A 84 17.23 7.79 -7.79
C ASP A 84 17.30 6.67 -6.75
N ALA A 85 16.53 5.60 -6.95
CA ALA A 85 16.57 4.41 -6.10
C ALA A 85 17.80 3.53 -6.42
N PHE A 86 18.22 2.68 -5.47
CA PHE A 86 19.27 1.68 -5.68
C PHE A 86 18.74 0.35 -6.20
N LEU A 87 17.42 0.16 -6.14
CA LEU A 87 16.74 -1.03 -6.62
C LEU A 87 16.15 -0.77 -8.01
N THR A 88 15.85 -1.84 -8.76
CA THR A 88 15.16 -1.78 -10.05
C THR A 88 13.94 -2.68 -10.03
N PHE A 89 12.86 -2.28 -10.71
CA PHE A 89 11.75 -3.18 -11.01
C PHE A 89 12.14 -4.11 -12.16
N HIS A 90 11.59 -5.34 -12.14
CA HIS A 90 11.73 -6.30 -13.23
C HIS A 90 10.39 -6.97 -13.54
N ASP A 91 10.26 -7.45 -14.78
CA ASP A 91 9.15 -8.27 -15.23
C ASP A 91 9.54 -9.75 -15.26
N ALA A 92 8.60 -10.61 -15.68
CA ALA A 92 8.84 -12.04 -15.80
C ALA A 92 9.90 -12.41 -16.87
N ASP A 93 10.15 -11.51 -17.81
CA ASP A 93 11.14 -11.68 -18.87
C ASP A 93 12.54 -11.10 -18.50
N GLY A 94 12.65 -10.52 -17.29
CA GLY A 94 13.89 -9.96 -16.75
C GLY A 94 14.24 -8.54 -17.25
N HIS A 95 13.31 -7.82 -17.88
CA HIS A 95 13.52 -6.42 -18.21
C HIS A 95 13.53 -5.56 -16.94
N GLU A 96 14.55 -4.69 -16.82
CA GLU A 96 14.71 -3.82 -15.67
C GLU A 96 14.20 -2.40 -15.92
N LYS A 97 13.68 -1.77 -14.87
CA LYS A 97 13.25 -0.38 -14.87
C LYS A 97 13.70 0.33 -13.60
N ALA A 98 14.55 1.35 -13.76
CA ALA A 98 14.92 2.26 -12.69
C ALA A 98 13.73 3.12 -12.24
N PHE A 99 13.73 3.53 -10.98
CA PHE A 99 12.72 4.40 -10.39
C PHE A 99 13.35 5.36 -9.37
N THR A 100 12.53 6.26 -8.82
CA THR A 100 12.96 7.24 -7.83
C THR A 100 12.54 6.83 -6.42
N ALA A 101 13.24 7.35 -5.41
CA ALA A 101 13.07 7.03 -4.01
C ALA A 101 13.11 8.30 -3.13
N PRO A 102 12.48 8.26 -1.94
CA PRO A 102 12.65 9.30 -0.93
C PRO A 102 14.08 9.39 -0.42
N TYR A 103 14.49 10.61 -0.01
CA TYR A 103 15.76 10.92 0.61
C TYR A 103 15.57 11.99 1.69
N ALA A 104 16.14 11.80 2.88
CA ALA A 104 16.04 12.74 4.00
C ALA A 104 17.17 13.79 3.90
N SER A 105 16.91 14.90 3.21
CA SER A 105 17.86 16.03 3.04
C SER A 105 17.83 17.03 4.21
N GLY A 106 16.81 16.98 5.07
CA GLY A 106 16.61 17.84 6.22
C GLY A 106 15.91 17.13 7.36
N LYS A 107 15.79 17.79 8.53
CA LYS A 107 14.96 17.27 9.63
C LYS A 107 13.50 17.19 9.20
N VAL A 108 12.93 15.99 9.33
CA VAL A 108 11.60 15.66 8.82
C VAL A 108 10.53 16.22 9.77
N ARG A 109 9.57 16.94 9.21
CA ARG A 109 8.41 17.47 9.94
C ARG A 109 7.22 17.71 9.02
N ARG A 110 6.02 17.66 9.60
CA ARG A 110 4.77 18.04 8.95
C ARG A 110 4.51 19.53 9.16
N GLU A 111 4.35 20.29 8.09
CA GLU A 111 4.00 21.71 8.11
C GLU A 111 2.54 21.96 7.74
N GLU A 112 1.96 21.08 6.92
CA GLU A 112 0.58 21.15 6.45
C GLU A 112 -0.04 19.73 6.34
N PRO A 113 -1.37 19.61 6.19
CA PRO A 113 -2.03 18.33 5.93
C PRO A 113 -1.51 17.68 4.65
N ILE A 114 -1.27 16.36 4.69
CA ILE A 114 -0.71 15.61 3.56
C ILE A 114 -1.82 14.95 2.73
N THR A 115 -2.76 14.29 3.39
CA THR A 115 -3.81 13.48 2.75
C THR A 115 -5.23 13.98 3.07
N LEU A 116 -5.38 15.02 3.88
CA LEU A 116 -6.68 15.53 4.30
C LEU A 116 -7.55 15.98 3.11
N ASP A 117 -6.95 16.52 2.05
CA ASP A 117 -7.67 16.90 0.83
C ASP A 117 -8.14 15.70 -0.02
N GLU A 118 -7.70 14.50 0.32
CA GLU A 118 -8.16 13.23 -0.25
C GLU A 118 -9.35 12.64 0.53
N TRP A 119 -9.66 13.19 1.72
CA TRP A 119 -10.76 12.78 2.57
C TRP A 119 -12.04 13.59 2.31
N GLY A 120 -13.19 12.99 2.60
CA GLY A 120 -14.48 13.72 2.55
C GLY A 120 -15.17 13.73 1.19
N VAL A 121 -14.67 12.97 0.22
CA VAL A 121 -15.25 12.83 -1.14
C VAL A 121 -16.15 11.59 -1.28
N GLY A 122 -16.64 11.05 -0.15
CA GLY A 122 -17.44 9.83 -0.10
C GLY A 122 -16.61 8.57 0.18
N ASN A 123 -15.32 8.72 0.42
CA ASN A 123 -14.42 7.63 0.75
C ASN A 123 -14.53 7.20 2.23
N SER A 124 -14.20 5.94 2.50
CA SER A 124 -14.22 5.35 3.84
C SER A 124 -12.83 4.90 4.33
N LYS A 125 -11.81 4.99 3.45
CA LYS A 125 -10.43 4.62 3.73
C LYS A 125 -9.45 5.64 3.13
N ILE A 126 -8.37 5.94 3.86
CA ILE A 126 -7.19 6.68 3.37
C ILE A 126 -5.99 5.75 3.36
N THR A 127 -5.17 5.84 2.30
CA THR A 127 -3.90 5.12 2.16
C THR A 127 -2.73 6.08 2.34
N MET A 128 -1.63 5.61 2.91
CA MET A 128 -0.36 6.31 3.00
C MET A 128 0.80 5.33 2.78
N PRO A 129 1.93 5.75 2.20
CA PRO A 129 3.11 4.88 2.19
C PRO A 129 3.51 4.52 3.62
N ALA A 130 4.03 3.31 3.86
CA ALA A 130 4.59 2.98 5.17
C ALA A 130 5.91 3.75 5.41
N PRO A 131 6.29 4.01 6.67
CA PRO A 131 7.53 4.74 7.00
C PRO A 131 8.80 4.14 6.40
N SER A 132 8.86 2.82 6.25
CA SER A 132 9.96 2.09 5.60
C SER A 132 10.26 2.55 4.18
N THR A 133 9.24 3.01 3.43
CA THR A 133 9.38 3.57 2.08
C THR A 133 10.36 4.74 2.04
N MET A 134 10.44 5.54 3.12
CA MET A 134 11.29 6.73 3.20
C MET A 134 12.78 6.39 3.42
N HIS A 135 13.12 5.11 3.56
CA HIS A 135 14.46 4.64 3.86
C HIS A 135 14.91 3.52 2.90
N PHE A 136 14.10 2.47 2.73
CA PHE A 136 14.53 1.19 2.19
C PHE A 136 15.07 1.25 0.76
N TYR A 137 14.48 2.05 -0.12
CA TYR A 137 14.91 2.12 -1.53
C TYR A 137 16.31 2.70 -1.74
N ARG A 138 16.89 3.29 -0.66
CA ARG A 138 18.24 3.84 -0.62
C ARG A 138 19.04 3.40 0.63
N PHE A 139 18.62 2.42 1.34
CA PHE A 139 18.97 1.92 2.68
C PHE A 139 20.38 2.28 3.24
N THR A 140 21.42 2.44 2.45
CA THR A 140 22.76 2.90 2.90
C THR A 140 22.99 4.40 2.69
N ASP A 141 22.25 5.04 1.77
CA ASP A 141 22.32 6.48 1.47
C ASP A 141 20.91 7.08 1.47
N TRP A 142 20.17 6.88 2.56
CA TRP A 142 18.77 7.30 2.73
C TRP A 142 18.60 8.75 3.17
N GLY A 143 19.68 9.38 3.70
CA GLY A 143 19.62 10.75 4.17
C GLY A 143 20.95 11.28 4.68
N SER A 144 21.08 12.61 4.71
CA SER A 144 22.25 13.34 5.24
C SER A 144 21.97 14.14 6.52
N ALA A 145 20.68 14.28 6.89
CA ALA A 145 20.25 15.14 7.98
C ALA A 145 20.22 14.45 9.36
N TYR A 146 20.39 13.12 9.38
CA TYR A 146 20.31 12.29 10.57
C TYR A 146 21.59 11.46 10.74
N ARG A 147 21.97 11.23 12.00
CA ARG A 147 23.13 10.38 12.33
C ARG A 147 22.73 8.91 12.45
N ASP A 148 21.50 8.66 12.86
CA ASP A 148 20.96 7.32 13.07
C ASP A 148 19.50 7.24 12.57
N THR A 149 19.08 6.01 12.30
CA THR A 149 17.75 5.69 11.79
C THR A 149 16.66 5.82 12.86
N GLU A 150 16.99 5.64 14.14
CA GLU A 150 16.05 5.75 15.25
C GLU A 150 15.56 7.19 15.42
N GLU A 151 16.47 8.19 15.33
CA GLU A 151 16.08 9.60 15.35
C GLU A 151 15.20 9.94 14.14
N PHE A 152 15.59 9.48 12.95
CA PHE A 152 14.82 9.69 11.72
C PHE A 152 13.40 9.11 11.83
N PHE A 153 13.26 7.85 12.22
CA PHE A 153 11.93 7.21 12.31
C PHE A 153 11.08 7.76 13.45
N ARG A 154 11.69 8.31 14.50
CA ARG A 154 10.97 9.02 15.56
C ARG A 154 10.36 10.32 15.04
N ASP A 155 11.11 11.12 14.29
CA ASP A 155 10.61 12.36 13.70
C ASP A 155 9.57 12.06 12.61
N LEU A 156 9.83 11.08 11.75
CA LEU A 156 8.89 10.62 10.74
C LEU A 156 7.61 10.07 11.37
N GLY A 157 7.72 9.29 12.46
CA GLY A 157 6.57 8.79 13.21
C GLY A 157 5.66 9.92 13.71
N ARG A 158 6.21 11.06 14.16
CA ARG A 158 5.42 12.24 14.54
C ARG A 158 4.63 12.81 13.37
N VAL A 159 5.17 12.79 12.14
CA VAL A 159 4.45 13.20 10.93
C VAL A 159 3.19 12.36 10.73
N TYR A 160 3.33 11.02 10.81
CA TYR A 160 2.19 10.09 10.70
C TYR A 160 1.18 10.28 11.83
N GLN A 161 1.64 10.42 13.08
CA GLN A 161 0.75 10.61 14.22
C GLN A 161 -0.09 11.89 14.07
N GLN A 162 0.51 12.98 13.61
CA GLN A 162 -0.20 14.25 13.35
C GLN A 162 -1.20 14.11 12.22
N GLU A 163 -0.83 13.42 11.12
CA GLU A 163 -1.69 13.20 9.98
C GLU A 163 -2.90 12.32 10.36
N ILE A 164 -2.66 11.19 11.02
CA ILE A 164 -3.73 10.28 11.49
C ILE A 164 -4.68 10.99 12.46
N ALA A 165 -4.15 11.80 13.37
CA ALA A 165 -4.97 12.55 14.33
C ALA A 165 -5.88 13.58 13.64
N GLU A 166 -5.39 14.24 12.60
CA GLU A 166 -6.18 15.21 11.83
C GLU A 166 -7.24 14.52 10.97
N LEU A 167 -6.89 13.43 10.30
CA LEU A 167 -7.84 12.59 9.58
C LEU A 167 -8.94 12.05 10.50
N ALA A 168 -8.58 11.59 11.71
CA ALA A 168 -9.55 11.12 12.70
C ALA A 168 -10.52 12.23 13.14
N LYS A 169 -10.02 13.47 13.34
CA LYS A 169 -10.87 14.65 13.63
C LYS A 169 -11.82 14.97 12.48
N ALA A 170 -11.37 14.75 11.25
CA ALA A 170 -12.21 14.91 10.05
C ALA A 170 -13.20 13.76 9.84
N GLY A 171 -13.21 12.74 10.69
CA GLY A 171 -14.13 11.60 10.63
C GLY A 171 -13.59 10.34 9.95
N CYS A 172 -12.31 10.31 9.54
CA CYS A 172 -11.70 9.09 9.01
C CYS A 172 -11.60 8.02 10.11
N ARG A 173 -12.01 6.78 9.79
CA ARG A 173 -11.99 5.65 10.72
C ARG A 173 -11.22 4.44 10.19
N TYR A 174 -10.65 4.55 8.99
CA TYR A 174 -9.83 3.50 8.40
C TYR A 174 -8.62 4.11 7.67
N VAL A 175 -7.44 3.80 8.17
CA VAL A 175 -6.15 4.19 7.58
C VAL A 175 -5.38 2.94 7.17
N GLN A 176 -4.80 2.94 5.98
CA GLN A 176 -3.92 1.88 5.49
C GLN A 176 -2.51 2.42 5.27
N LEU A 177 -1.51 1.67 5.73
CA LEU A 177 -0.10 1.92 5.43
C LEU A 177 0.38 0.91 4.38
N ASP A 178 1.02 1.39 3.30
CA ASP A 178 1.47 0.55 2.19
C ASP A 178 2.95 0.20 2.37
N GLU A 179 3.19 -1.05 2.79
CA GLU A 179 4.50 -1.60 3.14
C GLU A 179 5.03 -2.47 2.00
N VAL A 180 6.20 -2.12 1.49
CA VAL A 180 6.88 -2.84 0.43
C VAL A 180 8.23 -3.42 0.90
N ALA A 181 8.93 -2.72 1.79
CA ALA A 181 10.27 -3.08 2.22
C ALA A 181 10.34 -4.46 2.89
N VAL A 182 9.40 -4.76 3.80
CA VAL A 182 9.36 -6.06 4.49
C VAL A 182 9.09 -7.19 3.51
N ALA A 183 8.24 -6.98 2.49
CA ALA A 183 8.00 -7.98 1.44
C ALA A 183 9.23 -8.20 0.55
N ILE A 184 9.99 -7.16 0.26
CA ILE A 184 11.25 -7.30 -0.50
C ILE A 184 12.27 -8.09 0.32
N LEU A 185 12.31 -7.91 1.64
CA LEU A 185 13.17 -8.69 2.54
C LEU A 185 12.72 -10.15 2.73
N CYS A 186 11.63 -10.60 2.10
CA CYS A 186 11.30 -12.01 1.96
C CYS A 186 12.12 -12.70 0.85
N ASP A 187 12.66 -11.94 -0.10
CA ASP A 187 13.41 -12.44 -1.24
C ASP A 187 14.88 -12.71 -0.85
N PRO A 188 15.38 -13.95 -0.99
CA PRO A 188 16.78 -14.26 -0.70
C PRO A 188 17.78 -13.38 -1.47
N ALA A 189 17.51 -13.10 -2.75
CA ALA A 189 18.40 -12.27 -3.57
C ALA A 189 18.44 -10.81 -3.09
N ALA A 190 17.31 -10.27 -2.63
CA ALA A 190 17.24 -8.95 -2.03
C ALA A 190 17.99 -8.91 -0.69
N ARG A 191 17.84 -9.95 0.14
CA ARG A 191 18.60 -10.09 1.41
C ARG A 191 20.10 -10.13 1.18
N ASP A 192 20.55 -10.84 0.14
CA ASP A 192 21.99 -10.91 -0.20
C ASP A 192 22.52 -9.57 -0.70
N LYS A 193 21.76 -8.79 -1.46
CA LYS A 193 22.10 -7.41 -1.83
C LYS A 193 22.23 -6.51 -0.59
N VAL A 194 21.33 -6.63 0.37
CA VAL A 194 21.37 -5.88 1.64
C VAL A 194 22.62 -6.22 2.43
N LYS A 195 22.98 -7.52 2.58
CA LYS A 195 24.21 -7.96 3.24
C LYS A 195 25.46 -7.49 2.52
N ALA A 196 25.49 -7.54 1.19
CA ALA A 196 26.62 -7.06 0.39
C ALA A 196 26.86 -5.55 0.55
N ALA A 197 25.80 -4.80 0.88
CA ALA A 197 25.89 -3.37 1.20
C ALA A 197 26.28 -3.09 2.68
N GLY A 198 26.52 -4.14 3.47
CA GLY A 198 26.96 -4.01 4.87
C GLY A 198 25.82 -3.90 5.88
N GLU A 199 24.56 -4.16 5.48
CA GLU A 199 23.40 -4.12 6.36
C GLU A 199 22.90 -5.53 6.74
N ASP A 200 22.22 -5.62 7.88
CA ASP A 200 21.55 -6.85 8.33
C ASP A 200 20.06 -6.82 7.93
N PRO A 201 19.60 -7.72 7.05
CA PRO A 201 18.20 -7.75 6.63
C PRO A 201 17.23 -8.05 7.78
N ASP A 202 17.60 -8.80 8.83
CA ASP A 202 16.74 -9.05 9.98
C ASP A 202 16.62 -7.81 10.86
N ARG A 203 17.72 -7.09 11.07
CA ARG A 203 17.71 -5.78 11.73
C ARG A 203 16.84 -4.77 10.99
N LEU A 204 16.87 -4.77 9.65
CA LEU A 204 15.99 -3.89 8.86
C LEU A 204 14.51 -4.25 9.04
N VAL A 205 14.15 -5.52 9.12
CA VAL A 205 12.77 -5.94 9.44
C VAL A 205 12.34 -5.39 10.80
N ASP A 206 13.17 -5.56 11.84
CA ASP A 206 12.87 -5.06 13.18
C ASP A 206 12.78 -3.52 13.22
N LEU A 207 13.64 -2.83 12.47
CA LEU A 207 13.62 -1.37 12.33
C LEU A 207 12.30 -0.89 11.70
N TYR A 208 11.82 -1.55 10.64
CA TYR A 208 10.58 -1.17 9.96
C TYR A 208 9.34 -1.51 10.78
N ILE A 209 9.34 -2.60 11.55
CA ILE A 209 8.31 -2.87 12.55
C ILE A 209 8.26 -1.73 13.58
N GLY A 210 9.43 -1.32 14.10
CA GLY A 210 9.55 -0.19 15.02
C GLY A 210 9.02 1.12 14.44
N ALA A 211 9.35 1.39 13.16
CA ALA A 211 8.91 2.59 12.44
C ALA A 211 7.38 2.64 12.24
N ILE A 212 6.76 1.50 11.84
CA ILE A 212 5.31 1.40 11.75
C ILE A 212 4.67 1.60 13.13
N ASN A 213 5.20 0.96 14.16
CA ASN A 213 4.68 1.07 15.52
C ASN A 213 4.76 2.52 16.05
N GLU A 214 5.85 3.24 15.77
CA GLU A 214 5.96 4.64 16.12
C GLU A 214 4.96 5.51 15.35
N ALA A 215 4.75 5.24 14.05
CA ALA A 215 3.79 5.96 13.22
C ALA A 215 2.35 5.85 13.75
N VAL A 216 1.95 4.68 14.26
CA VAL A 216 0.57 4.40 14.70
C VAL A 216 0.37 4.53 16.21
N LYS A 217 1.39 4.90 16.97
CA LYS A 217 1.45 4.87 18.43
C LYS A 217 0.29 5.59 19.15
N ASN A 218 -0.13 6.72 18.62
CA ASN A 218 -1.16 7.58 19.20
C ASN A 218 -2.46 7.56 18.39
N THR A 219 -2.68 6.52 17.59
CA THR A 219 -3.92 6.37 16.81
C THR A 219 -5.13 6.30 17.76
N PRO A 220 -6.18 7.11 17.54
CA PRO A 220 -7.41 7.01 18.30
C PRO A 220 -8.03 5.60 18.28
N ALA A 221 -8.61 5.15 19.38
CA ALA A 221 -9.09 3.79 19.53
C ALA A 221 -10.22 3.39 18.56
N ASP A 222 -10.93 4.39 17.99
CA ASP A 222 -12.00 4.23 17.02
C ASP A 222 -11.51 4.27 15.57
N VAL A 223 -10.19 4.43 15.35
CA VAL A 223 -9.56 4.37 14.03
C VAL A 223 -8.91 3.00 13.83
N THR A 224 -9.33 2.31 12.78
CA THR A 224 -8.72 1.05 12.34
C THR A 224 -7.49 1.33 11.49
N VAL A 225 -6.39 0.64 11.77
CA VAL A 225 -5.17 0.69 10.94
C VAL A 225 -4.92 -0.68 10.31
N GLY A 226 -4.79 -0.69 8.97
CA GLY A 226 -4.32 -1.84 8.21
C GLY A 226 -2.92 -1.61 7.65
N VAL A 227 -2.15 -2.68 7.44
CA VAL A 227 -0.89 -2.62 6.68
C VAL A 227 -1.01 -3.50 5.46
N HIS A 228 -0.89 -2.90 4.29
CA HIS A 228 -0.77 -3.63 3.03
C HIS A 228 0.68 -4.00 2.78
N VAL A 229 0.94 -5.26 2.44
CA VAL A 229 2.27 -5.78 2.19
C VAL A 229 2.32 -6.38 0.79
N CYS A 230 3.07 -5.76 -0.11
CA CYS A 230 3.22 -6.23 -1.49
C CYS A 230 4.69 -6.25 -1.96
N ARG A 231 4.94 -7.03 -3.00
CA ARG A 231 6.28 -7.23 -3.58
C ARG A 231 6.64 -6.24 -4.68
N GLY A 232 5.99 -5.07 -4.64
CA GLY A 232 6.12 -4.04 -5.65
C GLY A 232 5.11 -4.17 -6.79
N ASN A 233 4.73 -3.04 -7.34
CA ASN A 233 3.81 -2.96 -8.47
C ASN A 233 4.10 -1.71 -9.31
N TYR A 234 4.73 -1.90 -10.44
CA TYR A 234 4.99 -0.85 -11.42
C TYR A 234 4.65 -1.34 -12.81
N LYS A 235 3.50 -0.92 -13.35
CA LYS A 235 3.01 -1.37 -14.68
C LYS A 235 2.94 -2.91 -14.80
N GLY A 236 2.55 -3.61 -13.73
CA GLY A 236 2.54 -5.06 -13.68
C GLY A 236 3.87 -5.73 -13.32
N MET A 237 4.98 -4.97 -13.29
CA MET A 237 6.30 -5.45 -12.84
C MET A 237 6.34 -5.56 -11.31
N TYR A 238 7.29 -6.33 -10.78
CA TYR A 238 7.51 -6.54 -9.34
C TYR A 238 8.98 -6.28 -8.95
N LEU A 239 9.26 -6.19 -7.65
CA LEU A 239 10.60 -5.94 -7.10
C LEU A 239 11.20 -7.20 -6.48
N SER A 240 10.37 -8.16 -6.02
CA SER A 240 10.84 -9.31 -5.25
C SER A 240 9.92 -10.51 -5.37
N GLU A 241 10.44 -11.66 -4.97
CA GLU A 241 9.73 -12.94 -4.84
C GLU A 241 9.92 -13.52 -3.43
N GLY A 242 9.24 -14.61 -3.13
CA GLY A 242 9.36 -15.32 -1.87
C GLY A 242 8.13 -15.19 -0.96
N GLY A 243 7.87 -16.24 -0.18
CA GLY A 243 6.83 -16.25 0.84
C GLY A 243 7.21 -15.43 2.07
N TYR A 244 6.24 -15.19 2.95
CA TYR A 244 6.46 -14.42 4.18
C TYR A 244 7.22 -15.20 5.28
N ASP A 245 7.63 -16.46 5.04
CA ASP A 245 8.19 -17.35 6.06
C ASP A 245 9.36 -16.75 6.84
N SER A 246 10.26 -16.03 6.16
CA SER A 246 11.45 -15.45 6.78
C SER A 246 11.18 -14.24 7.70
N VAL A 247 10.01 -13.60 7.58
CA VAL A 247 9.66 -12.39 8.33
C VAL A 247 8.41 -12.54 9.20
N ALA A 248 7.60 -13.57 8.96
CA ALA A 248 6.24 -13.69 9.48
C ALA A 248 6.14 -13.60 11.01
N GLU A 249 6.96 -14.34 11.74
CA GLU A 249 6.93 -14.36 13.20
C GLU A 249 7.19 -12.97 13.78
N ARG A 250 8.25 -12.31 13.31
CA ARG A 250 8.62 -10.96 13.75
C ARG A 250 7.59 -9.93 13.30
N PHE A 251 7.24 -9.94 12.00
CA PHE A 251 6.43 -8.88 11.41
C PHE A 251 4.98 -8.96 11.90
N PHE A 252 4.31 -10.11 11.80
CA PHE A 252 2.91 -10.21 12.22
C PHE A 252 2.77 -10.09 13.74
N GLY A 253 3.70 -10.68 14.51
CA GLY A 253 3.69 -10.61 15.97
C GLY A 253 4.07 -9.24 16.52
N GLY A 254 5.02 -8.56 15.88
CA GLY A 254 5.59 -7.30 16.36
C GLY A 254 4.87 -6.03 15.93
N THR A 255 4.11 -6.06 14.82
CA THR A 255 3.46 -4.87 14.24
C THR A 255 2.14 -4.56 14.95
N LYS A 256 1.97 -3.35 15.48
CA LYS A 256 0.81 -2.91 16.29
C LYS A 256 -0.31 -2.33 15.43
N VAL A 257 -0.90 -3.14 14.55
CA VAL A 257 -2.02 -2.77 13.67
C VAL A 257 -3.18 -3.72 13.85
N ASN A 258 -4.34 -3.39 13.29
CA ASN A 258 -5.58 -4.17 13.45
C ASN A 258 -5.65 -5.35 12.47
N HIS A 259 -5.11 -5.19 11.26
CA HIS A 259 -5.13 -6.25 10.25
C HIS A 259 -4.03 -6.05 9.19
N PHE A 260 -3.78 -7.10 8.42
CA PHE A 260 -2.83 -7.13 7.31
C PHE A 260 -3.57 -7.38 6.00
N LEU A 261 -3.19 -6.65 4.93
CA LEU A 261 -3.64 -6.89 3.56
C LEU A 261 -2.46 -7.49 2.78
N LEU A 262 -2.51 -8.79 2.51
CA LEU A 262 -1.33 -9.57 2.08
C LEU A 262 -1.46 -10.05 0.64
N GLU A 263 -0.41 -9.88 -0.17
CA GLU A 263 -0.31 -10.39 -1.54
C GLU A 263 -0.18 -11.91 -1.54
N PHE A 264 -1.14 -12.59 -2.21
CA PHE A 264 -1.18 -14.03 -2.40
C PHE A 264 -1.74 -14.44 -3.77
N ASP A 265 -1.71 -13.58 -4.80
CA ASP A 265 -2.32 -13.85 -6.11
C ASP A 265 -1.59 -14.91 -6.94
N THR A 266 -0.31 -15.09 -6.74
CA THR A 266 0.53 -16.00 -7.53
C THR A 266 1.43 -16.86 -6.64
N PRO A 267 1.99 -17.99 -7.16
CA PRO A 267 2.98 -18.81 -6.44
C PRO A 267 4.22 -18.03 -5.97
N ARG A 268 4.56 -16.90 -6.61
CA ARG A 268 5.64 -16.00 -6.20
C ARG A 268 5.49 -15.54 -4.76
N ALA A 269 4.26 -15.39 -4.30
CA ALA A 269 3.96 -14.94 -2.94
C ALA A 269 4.08 -16.05 -1.86
N GLY A 270 4.38 -17.29 -2.24
CA GLY A 270 4.43 -18.44 -1.34
C GLY A 270 3.05 -18.94 -0.92
N GLY A 271 3.02 -19.79 0.11
CA GLY A 271 1.81 -20.37 0.69
C GLY A 271 1.31 -19.63 1.93
N PHE A 272 0.24 -20.17 2.54
CA PHE A 272 -0.43 -19.55 3.69
C PHE A 272 0.16 -19.95 5.05
N SER A 273 1.14 -20.87 5.12
CA SER A 273 1.75 -21.32 6.39
C SER A 273 2.26 -20.18 7.29
N PRO A 274 2.80 -19.04 6.77
CA PRO A 274 3.20 -17.91 7.60
C PRO A 274 2.07 -17.28 8.40
N LEU A 275 0.81 -17.42 7.97
CA LEU A 275 -0.36 -16.88 8.66
C LEU A 275 -0.56 -17.44 10.07
N ARG A 276 0.05 -18.60 10.42
CA ARG A 276 0.06 -19.13 11.79
C ARG A 276 0.64 -18.18 12.83
N HIS A 277 1.47 -17.23 12.37
CA HIS A 277 2.08 -16.20 13.23
C HIS A 277 1.23 -14.94 13.41
N VAL A 278 0.07 -14.84 12.73
CA VAL A 278 -0.85 -13.71 12.88
C VAL A 278 -1.56 -13.82 14.24
N PRO A 279 -1.40 -12.83 15.14
CA PRO A 279 -2.06 -12.82 16.44
C PRO A 279 -3.59 -12.95 16.33
N LYS A 280 -4.23 -13.58 17.34
CA LYS A 280 -5.67 -13.89 17.31
C LYS A 280 -6.58 -12.66 17.34
N ASP A 281 -6.06 -11.52 17.74
CA ASP A 281 -6.75 -10.22 17.77
C ASP A 281 -6.66 -9.46 16.44
N LYS A 282 -5.93 -9.98 15.42
CA LYS A 282 -5.74 -9.33 14.12
C LYS A 282 -6.46 -10.04 12.99
N GLY A 283 -6.91 -9.24 12.00
CA GLY A 283 -7.51 -9.73 10.77
C GLY A 283 -6.51 -9.89 9.63
N VAL A 284 -6.91 -10.61 8.60
CA VAL A 284 -6.13 -10.78 7.35
C VAL A 284 -7.06 -10.57 6.15
N VAL A 285 -6.66 -9.69 5.26
CA VAL A 285 -7.27 -9.50 3.95
C VAL A 285 -6.38 -10.23 2.93
N LEU A 286 -6.94 -11.25 2.31
CA LEU A 286 -6.25 -12.10 1.35
C LEU A 286 -6.27 -11.44 -0.04
N GLY A 287 -5.14 -10.97 -0.51
CA GLY A 287 -4.95 -10.41 -1.85
C GLY A 287 -4.85 -11.51 -2.89
N LEU A 288 -5.98 -12.11 -3.26
CA LEU A 288 -6.07 -13.28 -4.15
C LEU A 288 -6.33 -12.92 -5.61
N VAL A 289 -6.87 -11.73 -5.87
CA VAL A 289 -7.21 -11.28 -7.22
C VAL A 289 -6.09 -10.43 -7.79
N SER A 290 -5.49 -10.83 -8.91
CA SER A 290 -4.36 -10.11 -9.49
C SER A 290 -4.81 -8.79 -10.11
N SER A 291 -4.18 -7.68 -9.74
CA SER A 291 -4.33 -6.39 -10.41
C SER A 291 -3.37 -6.21 -11.60
N LYS A 292 -2.51 -7.20 -11.89
CA LYS A 292 -1.43 -7.10 -12.89
C LYS A 292 -1.81 -7.65 -14.26
N THR A 293 -2.87 -8.44 -14.34
CA THR A 293 -3.35 -9.07 -15.58
C THR A 293 -4.85 -8.92 -15.73
N PRO A 294 -5.40 -8.92 -16.97
CA PRO A 294 -6.85 -8.84 -17.19
C PRO A 294 -7.61 -10.14 -16.89
N VAL A 295 -6.90 -11.26 -16.71
CA VAL A 295 -7.51 -12.56 -16.47
C VAL A 295 -8.25 -12.58 -15.15
N LEU A 296 -9.55 -12.94 -15.18
CA LEU A 296 -10.35 -13.14 -13.98
C LEU A 296 -10.06 -14.49 -13.34
N GLU A 297 -9.88 -14.49 -12.04
CA GLU A 297 -9.74 -15.70 -11.23
C GLU A 297 -11.05 -16.47 -11.17
N LYS A 298 -10.94 -17.81 -11.16
CA LYS A 298 -12.11 -18.67 -11.01
C LYS A 298 -12.63 -18.65 -9.59
N MET A 299 -13.93 -18.50 -9.39
CA MET A 299 -14.57 -18.45 -8.08
C MET A 299 -14.21 -19.64 -7.19
N ASP A 300 -14.19 -20.87 -7.75
CA ASP A 300 -13.86 -22.08 -6.99
C ASP A 300 -12.39 -22.08 -6.55
N ALA A 301 -11.48 -21.52 -7.34
CA ALA A 301 -10.08 -21.35 -6.95
C ALA A 301 -9.93 -20.32 -5.82
N LEU A 302 -10.67 -19.21 -5.85
CA LEU A 302 -10.68 -18.22 -4.75
C LEU A 302 -11.19 -18.84 -3.45
N ARG A 303 -12.28 -19.64 -3.53
CA ARG A 303 -12.83 -20.36 -2.39
C ARG A 303 -11.82 -21.35 -1.81
N GLN A 304 -11.23 -22.19 -2.65
CA GLN A 304 -10.20 -23.17 -2.22
C GLN A 304 -9.05 -22.46 -1.51
N ARG A 305 -8.56 -21.35 -2.04
CA ARG A 305 -7.49 -20.57 -1.42
C ARG A 305 -7.89 -19.95 -0.08
N ALA A 306 -9.12 -19.46 0.03
CA ALA A 306 -9.65 -18.96 1.31
C ALA A 306 -9.78 -20.09 2.35
N ASP A 307 -10.23 -21.29 1.94
CA ASP A 307 -10.30 -22.49 2.80
C ASP A 307 -8.90 -22.96 3.26
N GLU A 308 -7.88 -22.85 2.40
CA GLU A 308 -6.48 -23.11 2.78
C GLU A 308 -5.98 -22.11 3.83
N ALA A 309 -6.24 -20.81 3.64
CA ALA A 309 -5.88 -19.78 4.62
C ALA A 309 -6.59 -19.95 5.96
N ALA A 310 -7.85 -20.44 5.92
CA ALA A 310 -8.67 -20.71 7.12
C ALA A 310 -8.10 -21.81 8.02
N LYS A 311 -7.14 -22.63 7.53
CA LYS A 311 -6.40 -23.60 8.37
C LYS A 311 -5.46 -22.90 9.37
N TYR A 312 -5.11 -21.65 9.15
CA TYR A 312 -4.15 -20.89 9.96
C TYR A 312 -4.78 -19.69 10.69
N VAL A 313 -5.81 -19.07 10.08
CA VAL A 313 -6.52 -17.91 10.63
C VAL A 313 -8.01 -18.19 10.60
N ASP A 314 -8.70 -18.02 11.73
CA ASP A 314 -10.14 -18.22 11.81
C ASP A 314 -10.88 -17.48 10.67
N ALA A 315 -11.79 -18.17 9.99
CA ALA A 315 -12.54 -17.63 8.85
C ALA A 315 -13.27 -16.31 9.16
N SER A 316 -13.67 -16.10 10.42
CA SER A 316 -14.29 -14.84 10.87
C SER A 316 -13.35 -13.64 10.78
N ARG A 317 -12.04 -13.87 10.71
CA ARG A 317 -10.99 -12.85 10.62
C ARG A 317 -10.42 -12.68 9.22
N LEU A 318 -10.94 -13.41 8.22
CA LEU A 318 -10.51 -13.34 6.82
C LEU A 318 -11.39 -12.39 6.01
N ALA A 319 -10.79 -11.73 5.04
CA ALA A 319 -11.44 -10.97 3.98
C ALA A 319 -10.67 -11.17 2.67
N ILE A 320 -11.17 -10.66 1.54
CA ILE A 320 -10.55 -10.77 0.23
C ILE A 320 -10.35 -9.40 -0.41
N SER A 321 -9.27 -9.25 -1.19
CA SER A 321 -8.99 -8.06 -2.00
C SER A 321 -8.22 -8.40 -3.27
N PRO A 322 -8.03 -7.43 -4.19
CA PRO A 322 -6.93 -7.49 -5.14
C PRO A 322 -5.59 -7.55 -4.39
N GLN A 323 -4.56 -8.12 -5.03
CA GLN A 323 -3.25 -8.31 -4.41
C GLN A 323 -2.50 -7.00 -4.18
N CYS A 324 -2.78 -5.96 -4.98
CA CYS A 324 -2.26 -4.61 -4.89
C CYS A 324 -3.23 -3.63 -5.54
N GLY A 325 -2.91 -2.33 -5.55
CA GLY A 325 -3.64 -1.35 -6.34
C GLY A 325 -3.51 -1.57 -7.84
N PHE A 326 -4.41 -1.00 -8.62
CA PHE A 326 -4.38 -1.07 -10.09
C PHE A 326 -3.47 -0.02 -10.72
N ALA A 327 -3.11 1.02 -9.98
CA ALA A 327 -2.27 2.11 -10.47
C ALA A 327 -1.42 2.76 -9.37
N SER A 328 -0.40 2.04 -8.88
CA SER A 328 0.56 2.56 -7.89
C SER A 328 1.33 3.78 -8.41
N THR A 329 1.33 4.00 -9.71
CA THR A 329 1.85 5.19 -10.40
C THR A 329 0.87 5.67 -11.45
N MET A 330 1.10 6.87 -12.00
CA MET A 330 0.27 7.50 -13.05
C MET A 330 0.02 6.60 -14.26
N GLY A 331 0.95 5.70 -14.59
CA GLY A 331 0.84 4.83 -15.76
C GLY A 331 -0.17 3.71 -15.63
N GLY A 332 -0.47 3.28 -14.40
CA GLY A 332 -1.34 2.13 -14.14
C GLY A 332 -0.74 0.78 -14.59
N ASN A 333 -1.42 -0.30 -14.23
CA ASN A 333 -1.11 -1.65 -14.67
C ASN A 333 -1.67 -1.90 -16.09
N PRO A 334 -1.21 -2.97 -16.80
CA PRO A 334 -1.67 -3.29 -18.16
C PRO A 334 -3.04 -3.99 -18.16
N VAL A 335 -4.03 -3.34 -17.58
CA VAL A 335 -5.43 -3.76 -17.51
C VAL A 335 -6.33 -2.58 -17.89
N SER A 336 -7.52 -2.86 -18.40
CA SER A 336 -8.51 -1.84 -18.74
C SER A 336 -9.37 -1.46 -17.52
N GLU A 337 -10.09 -0.33 -17.61
CA GLU A 337 -11.10 0.06 -16.60
C GLU A 337 -12.22 -1.00 -16.48
N ALA A 338 -12.54 -1.69 -17.57
CA ALA A 338 -13.51 -2.79 -17.55
C ALA A 338 -12.98 -4.00 -16.76
N ASP A 339 -11.68 -4.33 -16.92
CA ASP A 339 -11.03 -5.40 -16.16
C ASP A 339 -10.95 -5.04 -14.67
N GLU A 340 -10.57 -3.78 -14.35
CA GLU A 340 -10.56 -3.28 -12.99
C GLU A 340 -11.94 -3.42 -12.33
N ARG A 341 -12.99 -2.94 -12.98
CA ARG A 341 -14.39 -3.08 -12.50
C ARG A 341 -14.77 -4.54 -12.30
N ALA A 342 -14.45 -5.42 -13.24
CA ALA A 342 -14.76 -6.85 -13.15
C ALA A 342 -14.04 -7.52 -11.97
N LYS A 343 -12.77 -7.16 -11.71
CA LYS A 343 -11.98 -7.69 -10.59
C LYS A 343 -12.44 -7.17 -9.24
N LEU A 344 -12.80 -5.90 -9.13
CA LEU A 344 -13.41 -5.34 -7.91
C LEU A 344 -14.73 -6.03 -7.59
N LYS A 345 -15.59 -6.21 -8.60
CA LYS A 345 -16.84 -6.95 -8.44
C LYS A 345 -16.60 -8.41 -8.06
N LEU A 346 -15.59 -9.07 -8.65
CA LEU A 346 -15.22 -10.45 -8.29
C LEU A 346 -14.84 -10.58 -6.81
N CYS A 347 -14.14 -9.60 -6.23
CA CYS A 347 -13.83 -9.61 -4.79
C CYS A 347 -15.11 -9.54 -3.95
N VAL A 348 -16.09 -8.72 -4.32
CA VAL A 348 -17.38 -8.60 -3.62
C VAL A 348 -18.18 -9.91 -3.73
N ASP A 349 -18.30 -10.44 -4.95
CA ASP A 349 -19.03 -11.68 -5.21
C ASP A 349 -18.39 -12.88 -4.50
N ALA A 350 -17.04 -12.94 -4.47
CA ALA A 350 -16.30 -13.97 -3.76
C ALA A 350 -16.49 -13.86 -2.24
N ALA A 351 -16.41 -12.67 -1.68
CA ALA A 351 -16.66 -12.47 -0.25
C ALA A 351 -18.07 -12.95 0.16
N ALA A 352 -19.09 -12.58 -0.62
CA ALA A 352 -20.47 -13.04 -0.39
C ALA A 352 -20.62 -14.57 -0.52
N LYS A 353 -19.96 -15.19 -1.52
CA LYS A 353 -20.07 -16.64 -1.75
C LYS A 353 -19.30 -17.47 -0.72
N ILE A 354 -18.19 -16.94 -0.17
CA ILE A 354 -17.32 -17.67 0.75
C ILE A 354 -17.79 -17.53 2.20
N TRP A 355 -18.22 -16.32 2.58
CA TRP A 355 -18.53 -16.02 4.00
C TRP A 355 -19.98 -15.56 4.27
N GLY A 356 -20.82 -15.42 3.26
CA GLY A 356 -22.23 -15.01 3.37
C GLY A 356 -22.37 -13.51 3.41
#